data_418867171c44118dfa12479224c9ac22
#
_entry.id   418867171c44118dfa12479224c9ac22
#
_cell.length_a   1.000
_cell.length_b   1.000
_cell.length_c   1.000
_cell.angle_alpha   90.00
_cell.angle_beta   90.00
_cell.angle_gamma   90.00
#
_symmetry.space_group_name_H-M   'P 1'
#
loop_
_entity.id
_entity.type
_entity.pdbx_description
1 polymer ?
#
loop_
_entity_poly.entity_id
_entity_poly.type
_entity_poly.pdbx_seq_one_letter_code
_entity_poly.pdbx_strand_id
1 'polypeptide(L)'
;MPNAPPADPLAWRPLRAPSLEEMEVVAGEIFRRLPANFRAMCEDLVIQVDDFPTEEVLDLLGIESEFDLLGFFQGVGLPFRSESAAVQMPNMIWLYRRPILDYWAEHEEALGAIIVHVLVHEIGHHFGLSDEDMEAIEAQQSDQDGKR
;
A
#
# COMPACT_ATOMS: atom_id res chain seq x y z
N MET A 1 -14.81 -2.15 14.05
CA MET A 1 -16.20 -2.63 14.00
C MET A 1 -16.43 -3.46 12.75
N PRO A 2 -16.99 -4.62 12.89
CA PRO A 2 -17.35 -5.39 11.71
C PRO A 2 -18.40 -4.64 10.90
N ASN A 3 -18.41 -4.89 9.60
CA ASN A 3 -19.40 -4.27 8.73
C ASN A 3 -20.81 -4.74 9.08
N ALA A 4 -21.75 -3.80 9.09
CA ALA A 4 -23.13 -4.20 9.22
C ALA A 4 -23.55 -4.96 7.97
N PRO A 5 -24.38 -6.00 8.09
CA PRO A 5 -24.88 -6.68 6.91
C PRO A 5 -25.73 -5.71 6.09
N PRO A 6 -25.74 -5.85 4.77
CA PRO A 6 -26.57 -5.02 3.92
C PRO A 6 -28.06 -5.30 4.21
N ALA A 7 -28.91 -4.28 4.05
CA ALA A 7 -30.33 -4.41 4.23
C ALA A 7 -30.93 -5.46 3.28
N ASP A 8 -30.39 -5.53 2.07
CA ASP A 8 -30.74 -6.53 1.08
C ASP A 8 -29.60 -7.54 0.95
N PRO A 9 -29.79 -8.79 1.36
CA PRO A 9 -28.73 -9.79 1.24
C PRO A 9 -28.23 -9.97 -0.19
N LEU A 10 -29.06 -9.72 -1.17
CA LEU A 10 -28.69 -9.86 -2.57
C LEU A 10 -27.83 -8.68 -3.08
N ALA A 11 -27.65 -7.64 -2.28
CA ALA A 11 -26.81 -6.52 -2.65
C ALA A 11 -25.35 -6.97 -2.86
N TRP A 12 -24.94 -8.06 -2.24
CA TRP A 12 -23.59 -8.62 -2.42
C TRP A 12 -23.39 -9.36 -3.74
N ARG A 13 -24.50 -9.76 -4.37
CA ARG A 13 -24.47 -10.63 -5.55
C ARG A 13 -23.68 -10.08 -6.74
N PRO A 14 -23.79 -8.79 -7.09
CA PRO A 14 -23.04 -8.26 -8.23
C PRO A 14 -21.63 -7.79 -7.89
N LEU A 15 -21.25 -7.82 -6.62
CA LEU A 15 -19.96 -7.30 -6.21
C LEU A 15 -18.82 -8.21 -6.65
N ARG A 16 -17.73 -7.59 -7.01
CA ARG A 16 -16.49 -8.29 -7.38
C ARG A 16 -15.38 -7.75 -6.50
N ALA A 17 -14.33 -8.55 -6.33
CA ALA A 17 -13.14 -8.05 -5.70
C ALA A 17 -12.55 -6.92 -6.55
N PRO A 18 -11.90 -5.92 -5.94
CA PRO A 18 -11.26 -4.86 -6.70
C PRO A 18 -10.26 -5.41 -7.72
N SER A 19 -10.27 -4.87 -8.91
CA SER A 19 -9.32 -5.23 -9.95
C SER A 19 -7.97 -4.57 -9.69
N LEU A 20 -6.96 -4.96 -10.46
CA LEU A 20 -5.65 -4.31 -10.40
C LEU A 20 -5.77 -2.80 -10.65
N GLU A 21 -6.54 -2.42 -11.67
CA GLU A 21 -6.72 -1.02 -12.02
C GLU A 21 -7.47 -0.24 -10.93
N GLU A 22 -8.50 -0.86 -10.37
CA GLU A 22 -9.26 -0.23 -9.30
C GLU A 22 -8.40 -0.02 -8.06
N MET A 23 -7.59 -0.99 -7.70
CA MET A 23 -6.70 -0.85 -6.55
C MET A 23 -5.65 0.23 -6.79
N GLU A 24 -5.16 0.34 -8.02
CA GLU A 24 -4.20 1.37 -8.36
C GLU A 24 -4.80 2.77 -8.20
N VAL A 25 -6.02 2.96 -8.69
CA VAL A 25 -6.73 4.24 -8.56
C VAL A 25 -6.95 4.57 -7.09
N VAL A 26 -7.42 3.61 -6.31
CA VAL A 26 -7.68 3.81 -4.88
C VAL A 26 -6.38 4.14 -4.14
N ALA A 27 -5.31 3.40 -4.41
CA ALA A 27 -4.03 3.64 -3.77
C ALA A 27 -3.48 5.03 -4.10
N GLY A 28 -3.62 5.45 -5.35
CA GLY A 28 -3.20 6.79 -5.77
C GLY A 28 -3.97 7.88 -5.06
N GLU A 29 -5.27 7.70 -4.90
CA GLU A 29 -6.11 8.67 -4.20
C GLU A 29 -5.77 8.71 -2.72
N ILE A 30 -5.55 7.56 -2.11
CA ILE A 30 -5.13 7.49 -0.71
C ILE A 30 -3.80 8.21 -0.52
N PHE A 31 -2.84 7.97 -1.39
CA PHE A 31 -1.54 8.63 -1.30
C PHE A 31 -1.69 10.15 -1.35
N ARG A 32 -2.53 10.67 -2.25
CA ARG A 32 -2.73 12.12 -2.38
C ARG A 32 -3.34 12.74 -1.14
N ARG A 33 -3.98 11.97 -0.29
CA ARG A 33 -4.60 12.45 0.95
C ARG A 33 -3.72 12.27 2.18
N LEU A 34 -2.54 11.66 2.02
CA LEU A 34 -1.59 11.57 3.11
C LEU A 34 -0.99 12.95 3.41
N PRO A 35 -0.43 13.16 4.61
CA PRO A 35 0.12 14.47 4.97
C PRO A 35 1.15 14.97 3.96
N ALA A 36 1.16 16.27 3.72
CA ALA A 36 2.03 16.88 2.72
C ALA A 36 3.51 16.61 2.98
N ASN A 37 3.93 16.63 4.24
CA ASN A 37 5.32 16.35 4.58
C ASN A 37 5.72 14.90 4.27
N PHE A 38 4.78 13.98 4.41
CA PHE A 38 5.02 12.58 4.05
C PHE A 38 5.14 12.44 2.53
N ARG A 39 4.20 13.03 1.79
CA ARG A 39 4.23 12.99 0.33
C ARG A 39 5.48 13.63 -0.27
N ALA A 40 5.98 14.66 0.38
CA ALA A 40 7.17 15.38 -0.10
C ALA A 40 8.42 14.50 -0.11
N MET A 41 8.45 13.41 0.65
CA MET A 41 9.60 12.50 0.66
C MET A 41 9.71 11.72 -0.64
N CYS A 42 8.61 11.56 -1.38
CA CYS A 42 8.61 10.80 -2.64
C CYS A 42 7.60 11.38 -3.63
N GLU A 43 7.85 12.63 -4.04
CA GLU A 43 6.92 13.35 -4.93
C GLU A 43 6.75 12.67 -6.28
N ASP A 44 7.77 11.97 -6.74
CA ASP A 44 7.76 11.28 -8.03
C ASP A 44 7.28 9.82 -7.91
N LEU A 45 6.58 9.49 -6.83
CA LEU A 45 6.17 8.11 -6.58
C LEU A 45 5.31 7.55 -7.70
N VAL A 46 5.70 6.36 -8.16
CA VAL A 46 4.90 5.56 -9.07
C VAL A 46 4.33 4.39 -8.28
N ILE A 47 3.02 4.21 -8.33
CA ILE A 47 2.33 3.12 -7.66
C ILE A 47 1.96 2.08 -8.70
N GLN A 48 2.40 0.86 -8.49
CA GLN A 48 2.14 -0.27 -9.38
C GLN A 48 1.41 -1.36 -8.60
N VAL A 49 0.36 -1.91 -9.16
CA VAL A 49 -0.36 -3.01 -8.53
C VAL A 49 -0.22 -4.26 -9.39
N ASP A 50 0.31 -5.32 -8.80
CA ASP A 50 0.43 -6.63 -9.43
C ASP A 50 -0.31 -7.65 -8.58
N ASP A 51 -0.63 -8.81 -9.13
CA ASP A 51 -1.32 -9.84 -8.33
C ASP A 51 -0.42 -10.42 -7.25
N PHE A 52 0.84 -10.71 -7.59
CA PHE A 52 1.79 -11.32 -6.65
C PHE A 52 3.17 -10.74 -6.85
N PRO A 53 4.01 -10.77 -5.80
CA PRO A 53 5.42 -10.43 -5.97
C PRO A 53 6.12 -11.45 -6.87
N THR A 54 7.18 -11.00 -7.51
CA THR A 54 8.01 -11.89 -8.32
C THR A 54 8.87 -12.78 -7.42
N GLU A 55 9.36 -13.89 -7.98
CA GLU A 55 10.27 -14.74 -7.25
C GLU A 55 11.54 -14.00 -6.86
N GLU A 56 12.00 -13.09 -7.72
CA GLU A 56 13.20 -12.28 -7.42
C GLU A 56 13.01 -11.44 -6.16
N VAL A 57 11.85 -10.81 -6.01
CA VAL A 57 11.54 -10.02 -4.82
C VAL A 57 11.45 -10.91 -3.59
N LEU A 58 10.78 -12.05 -3.71
CA LEU A 58 10.65 -12.99 -2.59
C LEU A 58 12.02 -13.49 -2.14
N ASP A 59 12.88 -13.84 -3.09
CA ASP A 59 14.23 -14.32 -2.78
C ASP A 59 15.06 -13.22 -2.12
N LEU A 60 14.95 -11.99 -2.65
CA LEU A 60 15.67 -10.86 -2.11
C LEU A 60 15.32 -10.60 -0.64
N LEU A 61 14.05 -10.76 -0.29
CA LEU A 61 13.55 -10.50 1.05
C LEU A 61 13.52 -11.73 1.95
N GLY A 62 13.85 -12.91 1.42
CA GLY A 62 13.82 -14.14 2.18
C GLY A 62 12.42 -14.58 2.58
N ILE A 63 11.43 -14.31 1.76
CA ILE A 63 10.04 -14.64 2.03
C ILE A 63 9.67 -15.90 1.26
N GLU A 64 9.12 -16.89 1.96
CA GLU A 64 8.77 -18.17 1.35
C GLU A 64 7.43 -18.15 0.63
N SER A 65 6.42 -17.52 1.22
CA SER A 65 5.09 -17.50 0.63
C SER A 65 4.79 -16.16 -0.02
N GLU A 66 4.33 -16.20 -1.26
CA GLU A 66 3.95 -14.98 -1.98
C GLU A 66 2.78 -14.25 -1.33
N PHE A 67 2.01 -14.93 -0.46
CA PHE A 67 0.93 -14.29 0.27
C PHE A 67 1.41 -13.48 1.48
N ASP A 68 2.67 -13.61 1.86
CA ASP A 68 3.18 -12.96 3.07
C ASP A 68 3.75 -11.56 2.80
N LEU A 69 3.70 -11.10 1.57
CA LEU A 69 4.19 -9.77 1.21
C LEU A 69 3.06 -8.94 0.61
N LEU A 70 2.67 -7.87 1.28
CA LEU A 70 1.58 -7.01 0.83
C LEU A 70 2.05 -5.88 -0.07
N GLY A 71 3.30 -5.47 0.04
CA GLY A 71 3.85 -4.41 -0.78
C GLY A 71 5.36 -4.37 -0.72
N PHE A 72 5.95 -3.61 -1.63
CA PHE A 72 7.40 -3.51 -1.73
C PHE A 72 7.76 -2.14 -2.30
N PHE A 73 8.66 -1.44 -1.62
CA PHE A 73 9.12 -0.12 -2.05
C PHE A 73 10.55 -0.20 -2.57
N GLN A 74 10.76 0.39 -3.74
CA GLN A 74 12.09 0.52 -4.31
C GLN A 74 12.36 2.00 -4.51
N GLY A 75 13.26 2.55 -3.71
CA GLY A 75 13.54 3.96 -3.73
C GLY A 75 14.76 4.33 -4.52
N VAL A 76 14.83 5.59 -4.86
CA VAL A 76 15.98 6.21 -5.51
C VAL A 76 16.88 6.79 -4.42
N GLY A 77 18.16 6.93 -4.71
CA GLY A 77 19.08 7.52 -3.76
C GLY A 77 19.69 6.57 -2.77
N LEU A 78 19.43 5.27 -2.94
CA LEU A 78 20.06 4.24 -2.13
C LEU A 78 21.50 4.00 -2.56
N PRO A 79 22.28 3.27 -1.72
CA PRO A 79 23.67 2.98 -2.05
C PRO A 79 23.90 2.26 -3.37
N PHE A 80 22.87 1.60 -3.89
CA PHE A 80 22.96 0.89 -5.16
C PHE A 80 22.83 1.79 -6.36
N ARG A 81 22.54 3.05 -6.13
CA ARG A 81 22.36 3.97 -7.23
C ARG A 81 23.67 4.13 -7.96
N SER A 82 23.64 3.86 -9.24
CA SER A 82 24.83 4.03 -10.06
C SER A 82 25.10 5.51 -10.25
N GLU A 83 26.34 5.91 -10.00
CA GLU A 83 26.75 7.29 -10.20
C GLU A 83 26.70 7.69 -11.66
N SER A 84 26.80 6.72 -12.55
CA SER A 84 26.76 6.96 -13.98
C SER A 84 25.32 6.97 -14.51
N ALA A 85 24.36 6.78 -13.66
CA ALA A 85 22.98 6.71 -14.11
C ALA A 85 22.49 8.07 -14.60
N ALA A 86 22.56 8.25 -15.90
CA ALA A 86 21.91 9.37 -16.54
C ALA A 86 20.40 9.24 -16.43
N VAL A 87 19.92 8.02 -16.23
CA VAL A 87 18.50 7.73 -16.05
C VAL A 87 18.27 7.43 -14.58
N GLN A 88 17.52 8.28 -13.93
CA GLN A 88 17.10 8.06 -12.56
C GLN A 88 15.78 7.33 -12.57
N MET A 89 15.74 6.18 -11.90
CA MET A 89 14.48 5.48 -11.71
C MET A 89 13.66 6.23 -10.69
N PRO A 90 12.36 6.40 -10.92
CA PRO A 90 11.49 7.03 -9.93
C PRO A 90 11.37 6.15 -8.69
N ASN A 91 10.91 6.76 -7.59
CA ASN A 91 10.50 5.99 -6.43
C ASN A 91 9.29 5.16 -6.85
N MET A 92 9.33 3.87 -6.57
CA MET A 92 8.24 2.97 -6.93
C MET A 92 7.77 2.17 -5.73
N ILE A 93 6.46 2.00 -5.64
CA ILE A 93 5.90 1.08 -4.67
C ILE A 93 4.99 0.10 -5.42
N TRP A 94 5.20 -1.18 -5.12
CA TRP A 94 4.32 -2.24 -5.59
C TRP A 94 3.37 -2.61 -4.49
N LEU A 95 2.08 -2.75 -4.84
CA LEU A 95 1.09 -3.34 -3.97
C LEU A 95 0.67 -4.66 -4.60
N TYR A 96 0.52 -5.67 -3.78
CA TYR A 96 0.21 -7.01 -4.28
C TYR A 96 -1.23 -7.35 -3.97
N ARG A 97 -2.03 -7.40 -5.02
CA ARG A 97 -3.48 -7.51 -4.93
C ARG A 97 -3.94 -8.76 -4.16
N ARG A 98 -3.40 -9.93 -4.53
CA ARG A 98 -3.86 -11.18 -3.93
C ARG A 98 -3.47 -11.30 -2.46
N PRO A 99 -2.25 -10.99 -2.07
CA PRO A 99 -1.90 -10.93 -0.64
C PRO A 99 -2.74 -9.92 0.14
N ILE A 100 -3.00 -8.74 -0.42
CA ILE A 100 -3.83 -7.74 0.25
C ILE A 100 -5.26 -8.25 0.43
N LEU A 101 -5.85 -8.84 -0.60
CA LEU A 101 -7.21 -9.37 -0.51
C LEU A 101 -7.30 -10.53 0.48
N ASP A 102 -6.27 -11.38 0.52
CA ASP A 102 -6.21 -12.47 1.47
C ASP A 102 -6.13 -11.94 2.91
N TYR A 103 -5.29 -10.97 3.13
CA TYR A 103 -5.18 -10.32 4.43
C TYR A 103 -6.51 -9.69 4.85
N TRP A 104 -7.15 -9.00 3.92
CA TRP A 104 -8.43 -8.37 4.15
C TRP A 104 -9.50 -9.39 4.55
N ALA A 105 -9.52 -10.53 3.86
CA ALA A 105 -10.49 -11.59 4.17
C ALA A 105 -10.27 -12.19 5.56
N GLU A 106 -9.02 -12.24 6.03
CA GLU A 106 -8.68 -12.81 7.34
C GLU A 106 -8.87 -11.86 8.52
N HIS A 107 -8.84 -10.55 8.25
CA HIS A 107 -8.85 -9.55 9.30
C HIS A 107 -10.08 -8.66 9.20
N GLU A 108 -10.52 -8.14 10.33
CA GLU A 108 -11.69 -7.26 10.38
C GLU A 108 -11.28 -5.80 10.21
N GLU A 109 -10.58 -5.50 9.11
CA GLU A 109 -10.16 -4.15 8.79
C GLU A 109 -10.73 -3.72 7.46
N ALA A 110 -10.95 -2.42 7.30
CA ALA A 110 -11.38 -1.89 6.02
C ALA A 110 -10.24 -1.99 5.01
N LEU A 111 -10.57 -2.27 3.76
CA LEU A 111 -9.57 -2.37 2.71
C LEU A 111 -8.73 -1.09 2.59
N GLY A 112 -9.39 0.07 2.67
CA GLY A 112 -8.66 1.34 2.62
C GLY A 112 -7.65 1.50 3.74
N ALA A 113 -7.98 1.03 4.95
CA ALA A 113 -7.06 1.09 6.07
C ALA A 113 -5.83 0.20 5.84
N ILE A 114 -6.03 -0.96 5.21
CA ILE A 114 -4.93 -1.85 4.88
C ILE A 114 -4.00 -1.17 3.87
N ILE A 115 -4.55 -0.55 2.83
CA ILE A 115 -3.77 0.13 1.82
C ILE A 115 -2.99 1.31 2.43
N VAL A 116 -3.63 2.10 3.30
CA VAL A 116 -2.93 3.16 4.04
C VAL A 116 -1.74 2.58 4.79
N HIS A 117 -1.97 1.49 5.52
CA HIS A 117 -0.91 0.87 6.31
C HIS A 117 0.27 0.44 5.44
N VAL A 118 0.00 -0.21 4.31
CA VAL A 118 1.07 -0.68 3.42
C VAL A 118 1.85 0.50 2.86
N LEU A 119 1.15 1.53 2.36
CA LEU A 119 1.82 2.72 1.82
C LEU A 119 2.68 3.41 2.88
N VAL A 120 2.11 3.66 4.04
CA VAL A 120 2.81 4.39 5.10
C VAL A 120 4.03 3.62 5.60
N HIS A 121 3.86 2.31 5.85
CA HIS A 121 4.95 1.52 6.40
C HIS A 121 6.07 1.25 5.40
N GLU A 122 5.74 0.92 4.16
CA GLU A 122 6.78 0.67 3.16
C GLU A 122 7.58 1.93 2.84
N ILE A 123 6.88 3.02 2.60
CA ILE A 123 7.55 4.30 2.32
C ILE A 123 8.25 4.83 3.57
N GLY A 124 7.56 4.78 4.71
CA GLY A 124 8.11 5.30 5.96
C GLY A 124 9.39 4.59 6.38
N HIS A 125 9.42 3.27 6.31
CA HIS A 125 10.62 2.50 6.64
C HIS A 125 11.79 2.90 5.75
N HIS A 126 11.53 3.06 4.47
CA HIS A 126 12.58 3.45 3.52
C HIS A 126 13.21 4.80 3.88
N PHE A 127 12.40 5.74 4.33
CA PHE A 127 12.88 7.08 4.68
C PHE A 127 13.19 7.26 6.17
N GLY A 128 13.19 6.16 6.92
CA GLY A 128 13.65 6.19 8.31
C GLY A 128 12.65 6.73 9.32
N LEU A 129 11.37 6.72 9.01
CA LEU A 129 10.36 7.14 9.98
C LEU A 129 10.25 6.13 11.12
N SER A 130 10.00 6.63 12.32
CA SER A 130 9.78 5.76 13.47
C SER A 130 8.39 5.12 13.41
N ASP A 131 8.21 4.04 14.16
CA ASP A 131 6.90 3.43 14.28
C ASP A 131 5.87 4.42 14.81
N GLU A 132 6.28 5.28 15.75
CA GLU A 132 5.37 6.29 16.30
C GLU A 132 4.93 7.29 15.23
N ASP A 133 5.85 7.73 14.37
CA ASP A 133 5.52 8.64 13.29
C ASP A 133 4.52 8.01 12.33
N MET A 134 4.74 6.75 11.98
CA MET A 134 3.87 6.04 11.05
C MET A 134 2.49 5.80 11.64
N GLU A 135 2.43 5.44 12.93
CA GLU A 135 1.15 5.27 13.61
C GLU A 135 0.36 6.56 13.67
N ALA A 136 1.04 7.69 13.88
CA ALA A 136 0.38 8.99 13.92
C ALA A 136 -0.22 9.34 12.57
N ILE A 137 0.46 9.03 11.47
CA ILE A 137 -0.05 9.27 10.13
C ILE A 137 -1.29 8.42 9.88
N GLU A 138 -1.25 7.14 10.26
CA GLU A 138 -2.39 6.25 10.10
C GLU A 138 -3.59 6.70 10.93
N ALA A 139 -3.34 7.18 12.14
CA ALA A 139 -4.41 7.67 13.01
C ALA A 139 -5.12 8.88 12.40
N GLN A 140 -4.38 9.77 11.75
CA GLN A 140 -4.96 10.91 11.06
C GLN A 140 -5.89 10.46 9.92
N GLN A 141 -5.50 9.42 9.20
CA GLN A 141 -6.33 8.90 8.13
C GLN A 141 -7.62 8.27 8.67
N SER A 142 -7.52 7.54 9.76
CA SER A 142 -8.71 6.95 10.41
C SER A 142 -9.68 8.03 10.87
N ASP A 143 -9.16 9.12 11.43
CA ASP A 143 -10.00 10.23 11.87
C ASP A 143 -10.73 10.90 10.69
N GLN A 144 -10.03 11.06 9.56
CA GLN A 144 -10.65 11.61 8.37
C GLN A 144 -11.77 10.72 7.86
N ASP A 145 -11.52 9.42 7.85
CA ASP A 145 -12.52 8.45 7.40
C ASP A 145 -13.72 8.39 8.34
N GLY A 146 -13.51 8.65 9.60
CA GLY A 146 -14.58 8.66 10.60
C GLY A 146 -15.46 9.90 10.60
N LYS A 147 -15.06 10.96 9.91
CA LYS A 147 -15.78 12.23 9.88
C LYS A 147 -16.73 12.31 8.70
N ARG A 148 -17.72 11.54 8.70
CA ARG A 148 -18.72 11.61 7.64
C ARG A 148 -20.02 12.19 8.12
#